data_55d46d5933123a1d145573e9526fdb72
#
_entry.id   55d46d5933123a1d145573e9526fdb72
#
_cell.length_a   1.000
_cell.length_b   1.000
_cell.length_c   1.000
_cell.angle_alpha   90.00
_cell.angle_beta   90.00
_cell.angle_gamma   90.00
#
_symmetry.space_group_name_H-M   'P 1'
#
loop_
_entity.id
_entity.type
_entity.pdbx_description
1 polymer ?
#
loop_
_entity_poly.entity_id
_entity_poly.type
_entity_poly.pdbx_seq_one_letter_code
_entity_poly.pdbx_strand_id
1 'polypeptide(L)'
;LSDKWGRRPILLGGIFVYVISAITSALAPNMEALIVARTIQGVAMGACVMAARAIVRDLYEPTEGARVMSQALSGLGLIACTCVPVGGFLTDWMGWRWALSSLVLFALVTALLIYLYFDESLQQLNPHALQAKSLWASTKKIVSHPTFLAYSALSTASFAGLFTFLATSSFIFTQSMGLSQTVYGLLMATMSLSYIVGTFICRWLLLRISIQTCVVYAGFVSLFSGFFSIFRLVHIVGPW
;
A
#
# COMPACT_ATOMS: atom_id res chain seq x y z
N LEU A 1 12.38 5.82 -15.07
CA LEU A 1 12.05 7.25 -15.23
C LEU A 1 12.84 8.09 -14.24
N SER A 2 12.79 7.79 -12.94
CA SER A 2 13.45 8.57 -11.90
C SER A 2 15.00 8.57 -11.99
N ASP A 3 15.61 7.53 -12.56
CA ASP A 3 17.05 7.48 -12.82
C ASP A 3 17.49 8.40 -13.96
N LYS A 4 16.54 8.78 -14.84
CA LYS A 4 16.83 9.67 -15.99
C LYS A 4 16.53 11.14 -15.68
N TRP A 5 15.46 11.41 -14.95
CA TRP A 5 14.95 12.78 -14.74
C TRP A 5 15.18 13.31 -13.33
N GLY A 6 15.70 12.47 -12.42
CA GLY A 6 15.87 12.78 -11.01
C GLY A 6 14.73 12.24 -10.16
N ARG A 7 14.99 12.17 -8.87
CA ARG A 7 14.00 11.65 -7.87
C ARG A 7 12.95 12.71 -7.55
N ARG A 8 13.40 13.94 -7.30
CA ARG A 8 12.54 15.07 -6.91
C ARG A 8 11.49 15.39 -7.96
N PRO A 9 11.81 15.57 -9.28
CA PRO A 9 10.81 15.83 -10.30
C PRO A 9 9.77 14.72 -10.46
N ILE A 10 10.18 13.47 -10.36
CA ILE A 10 9.24 12.32 -10.46
C ILE A 10 8.32 12.27 -9.24
N LEU A 11 8.84 12.54 -8.05
CA LEU A 11 8.04 12.56 -6.82
C LEU A 11 7.03 13.71 -6.85
N LEU A 12 7.45 14.93 -7.21
CA LEU A 12 6.56 16.10 -7.32
C LEU A 12 5.53 15.93 -8.45
N GLY A 13 5.94 15.39 -9.61
CA GLY A 13 5.04 15.08 -10.71
C GLY A 13 4.01 14.00 -10.33
N GLY A 14 4.44 12.95 -9.62
CA GLY A 14 3.54 11.92 -9.11
C GLY A 14 2.50 12.49 -8.13
N ILE A 15 2.93 13.32 -7.17
CA ILE A 15 2.02 13.96 -6.22
C ILE A 15 1.08 14.95 -6.93
N PHE A 16 1.56 15.69 -7.90
CA PHE A 16 0.71 16.60 -8.69
C PHE A 16 -0.42 15.84 -9.41
N VAL A 17 -0.09 14.74 -10.09
CA VAL A 17 -1.10 13.86 -10.72
C VAL A 17 -2.02 13.25 -9.66
N TYR A 18 -1.51 12.88 -8.49
CA TYR A 18 -2.31 12.38 -7.38
C TYR A 18 -3.32 13.43 -6.88
N VAL A 19 -2.92 14.69 -6.71
CA VAL A 19 -3.80 15.79 -6.28
C VAL A 19 -4.92 15.99 -7.30
N ILE A 20 -4.61 16.09 -8.60
CA ILE A 20 -5.60 16.27 -9.65
C ILE A 20 -6.59 15.09 -9.65
N SER A 21 -6.09 13.86 -9.57
CA SER A 21 -6.96 12.69 -9.57
C SER A 21 -7.77 12.54 -8.28
N ALA A 22 -7.29 13.05 -7.15
CA ALA A 22 -8.06 13.11 -5.90
C ALA A 22 -9.21 14.13 -6.01
N ILE A 23 -8.96 15.31 -6.59
CA ILE A 23 -9.98 16.32 -6.83
C ILE A 23 -11.05 15.78 -7.80
N THR A 24 -10.63 15.20 -8.91
CA THR A 24 -11.58 14.61 -9.88
C THR A 24 -12.37 13.45 -9.29
N SER A 25 -11.78 12.65 -8.39
CA SER A 25 -12.51 11.60 -7.66
C SER A 25 -13.58 12.17 -6.72
N ALA A 26 -13.28 13.25 -5.98
CA ALA A 26 -14.24 13.89 -5.07
C ALA A 26 -15.41 14.54 -5.82
N LEU A 27 -15.16 15.05 -7.02
CA LEU A 27 -16.14 15.72 -7.89
C LEU A 27 -16.79 14.78 -8.91
N ALA A 28 -16.48 13.47 -8.88
CA ALA A 28 -16.94 12.52 -9.89
C ALA A 28 -18.49 12.52 -10.02
N PRO A 29 -19.03 12.73 -11.23
CA PRO A 29 -20.48 12.76 -11.46
C PRO A 29 -21.09 11.37 -11.52
N ASN A 30 -20.30 10.35 -11.88
CA ASN A 30 -20.73 8.96 -12.02
C ASN A 30 -19.63 7.98 -11.59
N MET A 31 -20.00 6.71 -11.53
CA MET A 31 -19.08 5.64 -11.08
C MET A 31 -17.92 5.43 -12.05
N GLU A 32 -18.13 5.57 -13.35
CA GLU A 32 -17.09 5.39 -14.36
C GLU A 32 -15.97 6.44 -14.22
N ALA A 33 -16.37 7.71 -14.08
CA ALA A 33 -15.43 8.80 -13.83
C ALA A 33 -14.63 8.58 -12.53
N LEU A 34 -15.31 8.09 -11.48
CA LEU A 34 -14.67 7.76 -10.22
C LEU A 34 -13.64 6.63 -10.40
N ILE A 35 -13.97 5.56 -11.10
CA ILE A 35 -13.05 4.44 -11.37
C ILE A 35 -11.81 4.92 -12.14
N VAL A 36 -12.00 5.70 -13.19
CA VAL A 36 -10.90 6.26 -13.99
C VAL A 36 -9.99 7.14 -13.13
N ALA A 37 -10.57 8.07 -12.36
CA ALA A 37 -9.82 8.96 -11.50
C ALA A 37 -9.03 8.17 -10.42
N ARG A 38 -9.63 7.15 -9.82
CA ARG A 38 -8.98 6.26 -8.86
C ARG A 38 -7.86 5.42 -9.47
N THR A 39 -8.03 4.98 -10.71
CA THR A 39 -6.98 4.26 -11.44
C THR A 39 -5.76 5.16 -11.67
N ILE A 40 -5.98 6.40 -12.13
CA ILE A 40 -4.90 7.38 -12.31
C ILE A 40 -4.22 7.69 -10.97
N GLN A 41 -5.00 7.86 -9.91
CA GLN A 41 -4.50 8.09 -8.55
C GLN A 41 -3.61 6.94 -8.07
N GLY A 42 -4.00 5.70 -8.35
CA GLY A 42 -3.21 4.50 -8.02
C GLY A 42 -1.87 4.46 -8.77
N VAL A 43 -1.86 4.79 -10.06
CA VAL A 43 -0.63 4.88 -10.85
C VAL A 43 0.31 5.96 -10.31
N ALA A 44 -0.23 7.14 -9.99
CA ALA A 44 0.54 8.23 -9.41
C ALA A 44 1.15 7.85 -8.05
N MET A 45 0.37 7.20 -7.19
CA MET A 45 0.85 6.69 -5.89
C MET A 45 1.94 5.64 -6.05
N GLY A 46 1.79 4.73 -7.02
CA GLY A 46 2.83 3.74 -7.36
C GLY A 46 4.15 4.39 -7.74
N ALA A 47 4.11 5.45 -8.55
CA ALA A 47 5.31 6.21 -8.92
C ALA A 47 5.97 6.86 -7.69
N CYS A 48 5.19 7.47 -6.80
CA CYS A 48 5.69 8.08 -5.55
C CYS A 48 6.34 7.04 -4.63
N VAL A 49 5.71 5.88 -4.43
CA VAL A 49 6.25 4.79 -3.59
C VAL A 49 7.56 4.26 -4.14
N MET A 50 7.65 4.09 -5.47
CA MET A 50 8.89 3.63 -6.11
C MET A 50 10.00 4.67 -6.02
N ALA A 51 9.67 5.95 -6.19
CA ALA A 51 10.63 7.05 -5.99
C ALA A 51 11.14 7.11 -4.55
N ALA A 52 10.24 7.01 -3.56
CA ALA A 52 10.62 7.02 -2.15
C ALA A 52 11.58 5.86 -1.78
N ARG A 53 11.31 4.65 -2.27
CA ARG A 53 12.22 3.50 -2.08
C ARG A 53 13.58 3.71 -2.73
N ALA A 54 13.61 4.34 -3.90
CA ALA A 54 14.85 4.66 -4.59
C ALA A 54 15.65 5.72 -3.83
N ILE A 55 15.00 6.75 -3.29
CA ILE A 55 15.60 7.79 -2.46
C ILE A 55 16.29 7.18 -1.21
N VAL A 56 15.61 6.29 -0.51
CA VAL A 56 16.21 5.61 0.65
C VAL A 56 17.47 4.83 0.26
N ARG A 57 17.43 4.14 -0.90
CA ARG A 57 18.61 3.41 -1.41
C ARG A 57 19.76 4.35 -1.82
N ASP A 58 19.43 5.55 -2.31
CA ASP A 58 20.44 6.52 -2.77
C ASP A 58 21.10 7.28 -1.59
N LEU A 59 20.38 7.44 -0.47
CA LEU A 59 20.83 8.23 0.69
C LEU A 59 21.48 7.40 1.81
N TYR A 60 21.15 6.11 1.92
CA TYR A 60 21.55 5.27 3.05
C TYR A 60 22.26 4.01 2.62
N GLU A 61 23.24 3.59 3.41
CA GLU A 61 23.86 2.28 3.30
C GLU A 61 22.82 1.15 3.50
N PRO A 62 23.02 -0.06 2.92
CA PRO A 62 22.00 -1.12 2.90
C PRO A 62 21.38 -1.46 4.27
N THR A 63 22.20 -1.51 5.33
CA THR A 63 21.76 -1.82 6.69
C THR A 63 20.92 -0.70 7.31
N GLU A 64 21.36 0.53 7.14
CA GLU A 64 20.66 1.73 7.61
C GLU A 64 19.39 1.99 6.81
N GLY A 65 19.45 1.84 5.49
CA GLY A 65 18.31 1.93 4.60
C GLY A 65 17.21 0.93 4.94
N ALA A 66 17.57 -0.31 5.31
CA ALA A 66 16.60 -1.30 5.79
C ALA A 66 15.93 -0.85 7.10
N ARG A 67 16.66 -0.21 8.01
CA ARG A 67 16.11 0.36 9.24
C ARG A 67 15.13 1.49 8.97
N VAL A 68 15.49 2.44 8.10
CA VAL A 68 14.63 3.55 7.68
C VAL A 68 13.35 3.05 7.01
N MET A 69 13.46 2.09 6.10
CA MET A 69 12.30 1.45 5.47
C MET A 69 11.40 0.76 6.48
N SER A 70 11.96 0.07 7.47
CA SER A 70 11.19 -0.57 8.54
C SER A 70 10.42 0.45 9.40
N GLN A 71 11.03 1.62 9.68
CA GLN A 71 10.35 2.71 10.39
C GLN A 71 9.20 3.29 9.55
N ALA A 72 9.43 3.51 8.25
CA ALA A 72 8.40 3.99 7.33
C ALA A 72 7.21 3.02 7.24
N LEU A 73 7.46 1.70 7.18
CA LEU A 73 6.40 0.67 7.18
C LEU A 73 5.63 0.62 8.52
N SER A 74 6.31 0.86 9.64
CA SER A 74 5.64 0.98 10.95
C SER A 74 4.73 2.20 11.01
N GLY A 75 5.20 3.34 10.44
CA GLY A 75 4.39 4.55 10.29
C GLY A 75 3.15 4.32 9.42
N LEU A 76 3.28 3.56 8.34
CA LEU A 76 2.15 3.18 7.49
C LEU A 76 1.07 2.43 8.28
N GLY A 77 1.46 1.51 9.17
CA GLY A 77 0.52 0.80 10.04
C GLY A 77 -0.24 1.74 10.99
N LEU A 78 0.44 2.73 11.60
CA LEU A 78 -0.19 3.73 12.46
C LEU A 78 -1.18 4.60 11.67
N ILE A 79 -0.79 5.05 10.49
CA ILE A 79 -1.68 5.82 9.60
C ILE A 79 -2.91 4.98 9.24
N ALA A 80 -2.75 3.72 8.89
CA ALA A 80 -3.87 2.84 8.55
C ALA A 80 -4.85 2.65 9.73
N CYS A 81 -4.37 2.60 10.98
CA CYS A 81 -5.21 2.54 12.18
C CYS A 81 -6.10 3.78 12.35
N THR A 82 -5.65 4.95 11.91
CA THR A 82 -6.35 6.22 12.09
C THR A 82 -7.18 6.63 10.87
N CYS A 83 -6.65 6.41 9.67
CA CYS A 83 -7.30 6.86 8.44
C CYS A 83 -8.63 6.17 8.17
N VAL A 84 -8.78 4.88 8.48
CA VAL A 84 -10.02 4.14 8.18
C VAL A 84 -11.17 4.57 9.09
N PRO A 85 -11.01 4.65 10.44
CA PRO A 85 -12.04 5.22 11.32
C PRO A 85 -12.40 6.67 10.98
N VAL A 86 -11.39 7.51 10.69
CA VAL A 86 -11.62 8.92 10.31
C VAL A 86 -12.40 9.00 9.00
N GLY A 87 -12.05 8.19 8.00
CA GLY A 87 -12.78 8.09 6.74
C GLY A 87 -14.23 7.63 6.93
N GLY A 88 -14.46 6.63 7.79
CA GLY A 88 -15.80 6.15 8.15
C GLY A 88 -16.63 7.25 8.80
N PHE A 89 -16.08 7.91 9.82
CA PHE A 89 -16.72 9.03 10.50
C PHE A 89 -17.08 10.19 9.55
N LEU A 90 -16.15 10.61 8.70
CA LEU A 90 -16.39 11.65 7.71
C LEU A 90 -17.48 11.24 6.72
N THR A 91 -17.53 9.97 6.34
CA THR A 91 -18.55 9.45 5.42
C THR A 91 -19.95 9.47 6.04
N ASP A 92 -20.08 9.07 7.31
CA ASP A 92 -21.36 9.07 8.02
C ASP A 92 -21.86 10.51 8.29
N TRP A 93 -20.95 11.45 8.60
CA TRP A 93 -21.32 12.81 9.01
C TRP A 93 -21.50 13.76 7.83
N MET A 94 -20.61 13.70 6.84
CA MET A 94 -20.55 14.68 5.74
C MET A 94 -20.73 14.03 4.35
N GLY A 95 -20.72 12.70 4.29
CA GLY A 95 -20.80 11.92 3.08
C GLY A 95 -19.45 11.57 2.45
N TRP A 96 -19.47 10.59 1.55
CA TRP A 96 -18.25 10.01 0.95
C TRP A 96 -17.38 11.01 0.15
N ARG A 97 -17.98 12.05 -0.42
CA ARG A 97 -17.24 13.09 -1.13
C ARG A 97 -16.29 13.87 -0.23
N TRP A 98 -16.69 14.14 0.99
CA TRP A 98 -15.83 14.79 1.99
C TRP A 98 -14.69 13.89 2.46
N ALA A 99 -14.96 12.61 2.62
CA ALA A 99 -13.90 11.63 2.90
C ALA A 99 -12.86 11.59 1.75
N LEU A 100 -13.29 11.69 0.49
CA LEU A 100 -12.35 11.81 -0.64
C LEU A 100 -11.62 13.16 -0.68
N SER A 101 -12.29 14.24 -0.31
CA SER A 101 -11.68 15.58 -0.25
C SER A 101 -10.57 15.67 0.81
N SER A 102 -10.65 14.90 1.90
CA SER A 102 -9.57 14.83 2.89
C SER A 102 -8.26 14.30 2.31
N LEU A 103 -8.31 13.45 1.29
CA LEU A 103 -7.12 12.98 0.57
C LEU A 103 -6.45 14.10 -0.23
N VAL A 104 -7.23 15.06 -0.74
CA VAL A 104 -6.69 16.25 -1.44
C VAL A 104 -5.88 17.09 -0.47
N LEU A 105 -6.43 17.35 0.72
CA LEU A 105 -5.72 18.11 1.76
C LEU A 105 -4.43 17.42 2.17
N PHE A 106 -4.48 16.12 2.43
CA PHE A 106 -3.28 15.34 2.76
C PHE A 106 -2.22 15.39 1.65
N ALA A 107 -2.64 15.25 0.40
CA ALA A 107 -1.75 15.31 -0.75
C ALA A 107 -1.10 16.69 -0.94
N LEU A 108 -1.86 17.77 -0.74
CA LEU A 108 -1.35 19.13 -0.80
C LEU A 108 -0.32 19.41 0.28
N VAL A 109 -0.60 18.99 1.52
CA VAL A 109 0.36 19.10 2.64
C VAL A 109 1.62 18.32 2.32
N THR A 110 1.50 17.08 1.82
CA THR A 110 2.64 16.27 1.44
C THR A 110 3.44 16.89 0.28
N ALA A 111 2.77 17.42 -0.73
CA ALA A 111 3.40 18.14 -1.84
C ALA A 111 4.20 19.35 -1.35
N LEU A 112 3.60 20.13 -0.44
CA LEU A 112 4.27 21.31 0.16
C LEU A 112 5.51 20.90 0.96
N LEU A 113 5.40 19.86 1.81
CA LEU A 113 6.54 19.35 2.58
C LEU A 113 7.68 18.89 1.68
N ILE A 114 7.37 18.16 0.60
CA ILE A 114 8.39 17.72 -0.36
C ILE A 114 9.00 18.92 -1.07
N TYR A 115 8.19 19.88 -1.48
CA TYR A 115 8.70 21.06 -2.18
C TYR A 115 9.65 21.89 -1.31
N LEU A 116 9.34 22.04 -0.02
CA LEU A 116 10.10 22.87 0.92
C LEU A 116 11.35 22.18 1.49
N TYR A 117 11.27 20.85 1.75
CA TYR A 117 12.29 20.17 2.55
C TYR A 117 13.06 19.08 1.80
N PHE A 118 12.62 18.69 0.60
CA PHE A 118 13.27 17.62 -0.12
C PHE A 118 14.11 18.15 -1.29
N ASP A 119 15.43 17.96 -1.19
CA ASP A 119 16.37 18.23 -2.26
C ASP A 119 16.60 16.99 -3.14
N GLU A 120 17.21 17.18 -4.33
CA GLU A 120 17.50 16.07 -5.24
C GLU A 120 18.52 15.11 -4.61
N SER A 121 18.15 13.84 -4.51
CA SER A 121 19.03 12.80 -3.93
C SER A 121 19.90 12.09 -4.97
N LEU A 122 19.58 12.21 -6.25
CA LEU A 122 20.32 11.54 -7.32
C LEU A 122 21.56 12.34 -7.70
N GLN A 123 22.75 11.79 -7.43
CA GLN A 123 24.02 12.44 -7.71
C GLN A 123 24.39 12.44 -9.20
N GLN A 124 24.00 11.39 -9.94
CA GLN A 124 24.29 11.24 -11.37
C GLN A 124 23.09 10.72 -12.14
N LEU A 125 22.65 11.51 -13.12
CA LEU A 125 21.59 11.12 -14.04
C LEU A 125 22.10 10.03 -14.99
N ASN A 126 21.29 8.98 -15.22
CA ASN A 126 21.58 7.95 -16.20
C ASN A 126 20.75 8.14 -17.48
N PRO A 127 21.30 8.76 -18.54
CA PRO A 127 20.56 9.01 -19.79
C PRO A 127 20.08 7.71 -20.46
N HIS A 128 20.79 6.60 -20.20
CA HIS A 128 20.53 5.29 -20.82
C HIS A 128 19.55 4.41 -20.00
N ALA A 129 19.05 4.89 -18.86
CA ALA A 129 18.16 4.13 -17.97
C ALA A 129 16.86 3.64 -18.64
N LEU A 130 16.43 4.27 -19.74
CA LEU A 130 15.21 3.92 -20.47
C LEU A 130 15.44 3.17 -21.78
N GLN A 131 16.65 2.64 -22.02
CA GLN A 131 16.89 1.83 -23.21
C GLN A 131 16.11 0.51 -23.12
N ALA A 132 15.18 0.30 -24.05
CA ALA A 132 14.28 -0.86 -24.06
C ALA A 132 15.04 -2.21 -24.01
N LYS A 133 16.17 -2.31 -24.71
CA LYS A 133 17.02 -3.50 -24.73
C LYS A 133 17.62 -3.81 -23.36
N SER A 134 18.11 -2.80 -22.65
CA SER A 134 18.67 -2.95 -21.29
C SER A 134 17.58 -3.29 -20.28
N LEU A 135 16.43 -2.62 -20.35
CA LEU A 135 15.27 -2.90 -19.48
C LEU A 135 14.77 -4.32 -19.69
N TRP A 136 14.63 -4.76 -20.96
CA TRP A 136 14.17 -6.11 -21.26
C TRP A 136 15.13 -7.19 -20.75
N ALA A 137 16.43 -7.00 -20.96
CA ALA A 137 17.46 -7.94 -20.49
C ALA A 137 17.46 -8.04 -18.95
N SER A 138 17.38 -6.90 -18.26
CA SER A 138 17.33 -6.85 -16.79
C SER A 138 16.04 -7.47 -16.23
N THR A 139 14.90 -7.16 -16.82
CA THR A 139 13.60 -7.73 -16.43
C THR A 139 13.59 -9.24 -16.63
N LYS A 140 14.07 -9.73 -17.81
CA LYS A 140 14.15 -11.16 -18.09
C LYS A 140 15.02 -11.89 -17.07
N LYS A 141 16.18 -11.33 -16.71
CA LYS A 141 17.08 -11.90 -15.72
C LYS A 141 16.43 -12.01 -14.34
N ILE A 142 15.72 -10.98 -13.91
CA ILE A 142 15.04 -10.94 -12.60
C ILE A 142 13.88 -11.93 -12.58
N VAL A 143 12.99 -11.88 -13.57
CA VAL A 143 11.79 -12.75 -13.65
C VAL A 143 12.16 -14.22 -13.84
N SER A 144 13.35 -14.53 -14.41
CA SER A 144 13.81 -15.92 -14.52
C SER A 144 14.46 -16.45 -13.24
N HIS A 145 14.66 -15.64 -12.20
CA HIS A 145 15.32 -16.07 -10.99
C HIS A 145 14.30 -16.76 -10.04
N PRO A 146 14.51 -18.05 -9.67
CA PRO A 146 13.50 -18.81 -8.91
C PRO A 146 13.18 -18.21 -7.55
N THR A 147 14.17 -17.66 -6.86
CA THR A 147 13.96 -16.99 -5.56
C THR A 147 13.07 -15.76 -5.72
N PHE A 148 13.25 -14.97 -6.78
CA PHE A 148 12.38 -13.82 -7.05
C PHE A 148 10.95 -14.26 -7.32
N LEU A 149 10.75 -15.31 -8.13
CA LEU A 149 9.42 -15.85 -8.42
C LEU A 149 8.71 -16.34 -7.16
N ALA A 150 9.41 -17.08 -6.30
CA ALA A 150 8.85 -17.60 -5.06
C ALA A 150 8.39 -16.49 -4.11
N TYR A 151 9.25 -15.50 -3.85
CA TYR A 151 8.87 -14.38 -2.97
C TYR A 151 7.82 -13.45 -3.60
N SER A 152 7.84 -13.26 -4.92
CA SER A 152 6.84 -12.49 -5.64
C SER A 152 5.47 -13.17 -5.59
N ALA A 153 5.42 -14.48 -5.81
CA ALA A 153 4.18 -15.27 -5.72
C ALA A 153 3.58 -15.21 -4.31
N LEU A 154 4.41 -15.37 -3.27
CA LEU A 154 3.99 -15.26 -1.88
C LEU A 154 3.42 -13.87 -1.56
N SER A 155 4.13 -12.81 -1.97
CA SER A 155 3.67 -11.43 -1.79
C SER A 155 2.36 -11.18 -2.53
N THR A 156 2.26 -11.64 -3.79
CA THR A 156 1.05 -11.50 -4.61
C THR A 156 -0.13 -12.20 -3.96
N ALA A 157 0.03 -13.43 -3.48
CA ALA A 157 -1.03 -14.17 -2.79
C ALA A 157 -1.50 -13.45 -1.52
N SER A 158 -0.56 -12.92 -0.72
CA SER A 158 -0.88 -12.16 0.51
C SER A 158 -1.64 -10.88 0.20
N PHE A 159 -1.20 -10.10 -0.79
CA PHE A 159 -1.90 -8.88 -1.20
C PHE A 159 -3.23 -9.18 -1.87
N ALA A 160 -3.35 -10.24 -2.68
CA ALA A 160 -4.62 -10.64 -3.28
C ALA A 160 -5.66 -10.96 -2.20
N GLY A 161 -5.29 -11.71 -1.16
CA GLY A 161 -6.17 -11.98 -0.01
C GLY A 161 -6.61 -10.71 0.71
N LEU A 162 -5.67 -9.80 0.98
CA LEU A 162 -5.96 -8.52 1.62
C LEU A 162 -6.93 -7.67 0.78
N PHE A 163 -6.66 -7.50 -0.51
CA PHE A 163 -7.51 -6.68 -1.39
C PHE A 163 -8.88 -7.31 -1.61
N THR A 164 -8.99 -8.64 -1.72
CA THR A 164 -10.28 -9.33 -1.79
C THR A 164 -11.10 -9.07 -0.53
N PHE A 165 -10.47 -9.19 0.65
CA PHE A 165 -11.14 -8.87 1.91
C PHE A 165 -11.58 -7.41 1.96
N LEU A 166 -10.72 -6.45 1.64
CA LEU A 166 -11.07 -5.02 1.65
C LEU A 166 -12.20 -4.69 0.66
N ALA A 167 -12.23 -5.33 -0.52
CA ALA A 167 -13.25 -5.10 -1.52
C ALA A 167 -14.64 -5.64 -1.09
N THR A 168 -14.66 -6.78 -0.40
CA THR A 168 -15.92 -7.46 -0.04
C THR A 168 -16.43 -7.07 1.35
N SER A 169 -15.53 -6.78 2.29
CA SER A 169 -15.88 -6.50 3.69
C SER A 169 -16.80 -5.31 3.85
N SER A 170 -16.56 -4.21 3.12
CA SER A 170 -17.41 -3.02 3.21
C SER A 170 -18.86 -3.37 2.87
N PHE A 171 -19.08 -4.09 1.77
CA PHE A 171 -20.42 -4.53 1.36
C PHE A 171 -21.09 -5.43 2.42
N ILE A 172 -20.37 -6.41 2.94
CA ILE A 172 -20.90 -7.36 3.94
C ILE A 172 -21.27 -6.61 5.22
N PHE A 173 -20.39 -5.81 5.77
CA PHE A 173 -20.61 -5.15 7.05
C PHE A 173 -21.65 -4.02 6.97
N THR A 174 -21.68 -3.24 5.89
CA THR A 174 -22.59 -2.10 5.80
C THR A 174 -23.93 -2.45 5.17
N GLN A 175 -23.95 -3.25 4.11
CA GLN A 175 -25.23 -3.59 3.44
C GLN A 175 -25.91 -4.83 4.01
N SER A 176 -25.16 -5.92 4.28
CA SER A 176 -25.77 -7.13 4.79
C SER A 176 -26.01 -7.10 6.30
N MET A 177 -25.09 -6.49 7.07
CA MET A 177 -25.21 -6.42 8.54
C MET A 177 -25.77 -5.06 9.04
N GLY A 178 -25.96 -4.07 8.17
CA GLY A 178 -26.54 -2.75 8.52
C GLY A 178 -25.67 -1.88 9.41
N LEU A 179 -24.34 -2.13 9.47
CA LEU A 179 -23.44 -1.34 10.30
C LEU A 179 -23.16 0.03 9.67
N SER A 180 -23.00 1.06 10.50
CA SER A 180 -22.57 2.38 10.04
C SER A 180 -21.12 2.35 9.50
N GLN A 181 -20.77 3.30 8.66
CA GLN A 181 -19.40 3.42 8.12
C GLN A 181 -18.38 3.69 9.23
N THR A 182 -18.76 4.40 10.28
CA THR A 182 -17.93 4.62 11.46
C THR A 182 -17.62 3.31 12.19
N VAL A 183 -18.63 2.46 12.43
CA VAL A 183 -18.44 1.16 13.08
C VAL A 183 -17.58 0.24 12.19
N TYR A 184 -17.83 0.21 10.89
CA TYR A 184 -16.97 -0.50 9.93
C TYR A 184 -15.51 -0.01 10.00
N GLY A 185 -15.30 1.31 10.05
CA GLY A 185 -13.97 1.91 10.19
C GLY A 185 -13.26 1.47 11.47
N LEU A 186 -13.95 1.42 12.60
CA LEU A 186 -13.41 0.94 13.86
C LEU A 186 -13.03 -0.56 13.81
N LEU A 187 -13.87 -1.38 13.18
CA LEU A 187 -13.54 -2.80 12.95
C LEU A 187 -12.29 -2.95 12.07
N MET A 188 -12.15 -2.12 11.04
CA MET A 188 -10.95 -2.13 10.20
C MET A 188 -9.68 -1.66 10.95
N ALA A 189 -9.84 -0.78 11.95
CA ALA A 189 -8.71 -0.39 12.80
C ALA A 189 -8.13 -1.57 13.59
N THR A 190 -8.94 -2.55 13.98
CA THR A 190 -8.44 -3.78 14.64
C THR A 190 -7.53 -4.60 13.73
N MET A 191 -7.82 -4.66 12.41
CA MET A 191 -6.92 -5.29 11.44
C MET A 191 -5.58 -4.55 11.33
N SER A 192 -5.63 -3.22 11.27
CA SER A 192 -4.42 -2.41 11.22
C SER A 192 -3.59 -2.56 12.49
N LEU A 193 -4.23 -2.67 13.65
CA LEU A 193 -3.55 -2.97 14.91
C LEU A 193 -2.90 -4.35 14.89
N SER A 194 -3.61 -5.37 14.38
CA SER A 194 -3.05 -6.72 14.20
C SER A 194 -1.84 -6.72 13.26
N TYR A 195 -1.85 -5.91 12.21
CA TYR A 195 -0.70 -5.71 11.32
C TYR A 195 0.50 -5.13 12.07
N ILE A 196 0.29 -4.12 12.92
CA ILE A 196 1.35 -3.52 13.74
C ILE A 196 1.93 -4.58 14.68
N VAL A 197 1.09 -5.30 15.41
CA VAL A 197 1.52 -6.38 16.32
C VAL A 197 2.31 -7.45 15.55
N GLY A 198 1.81 -7.87 14.38
CA GLY A 198 2.50 -8.82 13.50
C GLY A 198 3.87 -8.32 13.06
N THR A 199 3.99 -7.02 12.76
CA THR A 199 5.28 -6.40 12.39
C THR A 199 6.27 -6.46 13.56
N PHE A 200 5.84 -6.18 14.79
CA PHE A 200 6.70 -6.31 15.97
C PHE A 200 7.12 -7.76 16.23
N ILE A 201 6.20 -8.70 16.13
CA ILE A 201 6.50 -10.14 16.27
C ILE A 201 7.50 -10.57 15.20
N CYS A 202 7.30 -10.19 13.94
CA CYS A 202 8.21 -10.50 12.85
C CYS A 202 9.63 -9.97 13.11
N ARG A 203 9.75 -8.71 13.54
CA ARG A 203 11.05 -8.11 13.89
C ARG A 203 11.74 -8.86 15.04
N TRP A 204 10.98 -9.24 16.07
CA TRP A 204 11.51 -10.01 17.19
C TRP A 204 11.95 -11.42 16.76
N LEU A 205 11.18 -12.10 15.89
CA LEU A 205 11.56 -13.39 15.34
C LEU A 205 12.85 -13.30 14.50
N LEU A 206 12.98 -12.30 13.65
CA LEU A 206 14.15 -12.10 12.78
C LEU A 206 15.46 -11.87 13.55
N LEU A 207 15.39 -11.51 14.85
CA LEU A 207 16.55 -11.46 15.72
C LEU A 207 17.00 -12.85 16.22
N ARG A 208 16.14 -13.87 16.07
CA ARG A 208 16.36 -15.22 16.64
C ARG A 208 16.45 -16.33 15.60
N ILE A 209 15.79 -16.16 14.47
CA ILE A 209 15.67 -17.18 13.41
C ILE A 209 15.99 -16.58 12.04
N SER A 210 16.31 -17.45 11.07
CA SER A 210 16.59 -17.01 9.70
C SER A 210 15.35 -16.48 9.00
N ILE A 211 15.54 -15.60 8.01
CA ILE A 211 14.47 -15.06 7.18
C ILE A 211 13.64 -16.18 6.54
N GLN A 212 14.30 -17.21 6.04
CA GLN A 212 13.64 -18.35 5.40
C GLN A 212 12.70 -19.08 6.37
N THR A 213 13.16 -19.34 7.58
CA THR A 213 12.35 -19.98 8.63
C THR A 213 11.17 -19.10 9.06
N CYS A 214 11.38 -17.78 9.17
CA CYS A 214 10.32 -16.84 9.49
C CYS A 214 9.23 -16.83 8.43
N VAL A 215 9.59 -16.84 7.14
CA VAL A 215 8.65 -16.90 6.02
C VAL A 215 7.85 -18.20 6.01
N VAL A 216 8.48 -19.34 6.32
CA VAL A 216 7.80 -20.64 6.42
C VAL A 216 6.76 -20.61 7.54
N TYR A 217 7.10 -20.13 8.74
CA TYR A 217 6.14 -20.01 9.84
C TYR A 217 4.98 -19.07 9.50
N ALA A 218 5.25 -17.91 8.90
CA ALA A 218 4.21 -17.00 8.45
C ALA A 218 3.28 -17.65 7.41
N GLY A 219 3.83 -18.45 6.49
CA GLY A 219 3.08 -19.23 5.51
C GLY A 219 2.16 -20.25 6.18
N PHE A 220 2.62 -21.02 7.16
CA PHE A 220 1.79 -21.96 7.93
C PHE A 220 0.67 -21.25 8.68
N VAL A 221 0.94 -20.14 9.34
CA VAL A 221 -0.09 -19.34 10.05
C VAL A 221 -1.15 -18.86 9.08
N SER A 222 -0.76 -18.38 7.90
CA SER A 222 -1.68 -17.92 6.85
C SER A 222 -2.55 -19.07 6.32
N LEU A 223 -1.97 -20.24 6.05
CA LEU A 223 -2.69 -21.43 5.59
C LEU A 223 -3.68 -21.91 6.64
N PHE A 224 -3.27 -21.99 7.90
CA PHE A 224 -4.13 -22.39 9.01
C PHE A 224 -5.31 -21.44 9.19
N SER A 225 -5.06 -20.14 9.15
CA SER A 225 -6.11 -19.11 9.21
C SER A 225 -7.10 -19.22 8.05
N GLY A 226 -6.58 -19.43 6.82
CA GLY A 226 -7.42 -19.63 5.63
C GLY A 226 -8.28 -20.87 5.73
N PHE A 227 -7.71 -22.00 6.16
CA PHE A 227 -8.43 -23.25 6.35
C PHE A 227 -9.53 -23.11 7.43
N PHE A 228 -9.21 -22.48 8.56
CA PHE A 228 -10.17 -22.21 9.63
C PHE A 228 -11.32 -21.32 9.17
N SER A 229 -11.04 -20.32 8.34
CA SER A 229 -12.06 -19.44 7.76
C SER A 229 -13.01 -20.20 6.82
N ILE A 230 -12.48 -21.08 5.96
CA ILE A 230 -13.28 -21.92 5.07
C ILE A 230 -14.13 -22.89 5.89
N PHE A 231 -13.55 -23.54 6.90
CA PHE A 231 -14.26 -24.48 7.77
C PHE A 231 -15.43 -23.81 8.48
N ARG A 232 -15.23 -22.60 9.01
CA ARG A 232 -16.29 -21.79 9.62
C ARG A 232 -17.38 -21.43 8.61
N LEU A 233 -16.99 -21.04 7.39
CA LEU A 233 -17.94 -20.68 6.33
C LEU A 233 -18.83 -21.86 5.96
N VAL A 234 -18.26 -23.06 5.80
CA VAL A 234 -19.00 -24.30 5.49
C VAL A 234 -19.98 -24.67 6.63
N HIS A 235 -19.58 -24.44 7.89
CA HIS A 235 -20.44 -24.71 9.04
C HIS A 235 -21.56 -23.67 9.23
N ILE A 236 -21.38 -22.44 8.77
CA ILE A 236 -22.40 -21.39 8.89
C ILE A 236 -23.35 -21.39 7.68
N VAL A 237 -22.86 -21.77 6.51
CA VAL A 237 -23.63 -21.77 5.24
C VAL A 237 -24.23 -23.12 4.90
N GLY A 238 -23.85 -24.20 5.54
CA GLY A 238 -24.46 -25.52 5.38
C GLY A 238 -25.32 -25.90 6.60
N PRO A 239 -26.48 -26.57 6.45
CA PRO A 239 -27.24 -26.85 5.24
C PRO A 239 -28.56 -26.07 5.19
N TRP A 240 -28.85 -25.48 4.05
CA TRP A 240 -30.20 -25.06 3.68
C TRP A 240 -30.75 -26.02 2.66
#